data_8e32a655d971cf4394895011851aa88c
#
_entry.id   8e32a655d971cf4394895011851aa88c
#
_cell.length_a   1.000
_cell.length_b   1.000
_cell.length_c   1.000
_cell.angle_alpha   90.00
_cell.angle_beta   90.00
_cell.angle_gamma   90.00
#
_symmetry.space_group_name_H-M   'P 1'
#
loop_
_entity.id
_entity.type
_entity.pdbx_description
1 polymer ?
#
loop_
_entity_poly.entity_id
_entity_poly.type
_entity_poly.pdbx_seq_one_letter_code
_entity_poly.pdbx_strand_id
1 'polypeptide(L)'
;MNISNMKKLILNNIENIKENIIDLKYINNRINDEICYDTIDKLKDSYLLNEYKECKSVQNEIKKLIFILEKYKIEVKTKELILNDYLLELIPAGTKGVIRGNKFNSIVKDTIKNLNLDNERFEICFEKQCELSITSEIPDWYILEKSTGKVIIGMNQLDLWGGGQQINRGSKYLINNKNNTEKSKLLCVVCNKINFISNKNKAYKLFEIGYLNNTLCYIKNIETIIKKYYS
;
A
#
# COMPACT_ATOMS: atom_id res chain seq x y z
N MET A 1 0.52 10.21 -23.85
CA MET A 1 1.99 10.03 -24.03
C MET A 1 2.23 8.64 -24.58
N ASN A 2 2.91 8.51 -25.74
CA ASN A 2 3.10 7.23 -26.44
C ASN A 2 4.05 6.32 -25.63
N ILE A 3 3.75 5.02 -25.57
CA ILE A 3 4.54 3.99 -24.87
C ILE A 3 6.04 4.02 -25.27
N SER A 4 6.34 4.37 -26.54
CA SER A 4 7.70 4.56 -27.03
C SER A 4 8.44 5.71 -26.32
N ASN A 5 7.76 6.82 -26.07
CA ASN A 5 8.34 7.97 -25.36
C ASN A 5 8.57 7.69 -23.87
N MET A 6 7.68 6.88 -23.27
CA MET A 6 7.85 6.43 -21.87
C MET A 6 9.07 5.49 -21.74
N LYS A 7 9.25 4.55 -22.68
CA LYS A 7 10.44 3.67 -22.70
C LYS A 7 11.73 4.49 -22.85
N LYS A 8 11.72 5.51 -23.69
CA LYS A 8 12.89 6.39 -23.92
C LYS A 8 13.22 7.23 -22.69
N LEU A 9 12.19 7.73 -21.98
CA LEU A 9 12.37 8.47 -20.70
C LEU A 9 12.93 7.57 -19.60
N ILE A 10 12.45 6.33 -19.52
CA ILE A 10 12.94 5.31 -18.57
C ILE A 10 14.39 4.95 -18.90
N LEU A 11 14.74 4.75 -20.17
CA LEU A 11 16.10 4.40 -20.59
C LEU A 11 17.08 5.55 -20.36
N ASN A 12 16.71 6.79 -20.67
CA ASN A 12 17.56 7.96 -20.43
C ASN A 12 17.75 8.21 -18.92
N ASN A 13 16.73 8.01 -18.11
CA ASN A 13 16.89 8.09 -16.64
C ASN A 13 17.76 6.95 -16.09
N ILE A 14 17.70 5.75 -16.68
CA ILE A 14 18.55 4.61 -16.27
C ILE A 14 20.02 4.85 -16.65
N GLU A 15 20.31 5.52 -17.76
CA GLU A 15 21.69 5.87 -18.13
C GLU A 15 22.26 6.97 -17.22
N ASN A 16 21.47 7.97 -16.86
CA ASN A 16 21.87 8.97 -15.86
C ASN A 16 22.04 8.38 -14.44
N ILE A 17 21.37 7.25 -14.14
CA ILE A 17 21.49 6.52 -12.87
C ILE A 17 22.83 5.76 -12.79
N LYS A 18 23.39 5.33 -13.92
CA LYS A 18 24.69 4.61 -13.92
C LYS A 18 25.86 5.50 -13.48
N GLU A 19 25.73 6.80 -13.59
CA GLU A 19 26.76 7.75 -13.15
C GLU A 19 26.67 8.11 -11.65
N ASN A 20 25.50 7.95 -11.04
CA ASN A 20 25.32 8.09 -9.60
C ASN A 20 25.16 6.69 -9.00
N ILE A 21 26.19 6.16 -8.40
CA ILE A 21 26.18 4.89 -7.66
C ILE A 21 25.14 5.02 -6.54
N ILE A 22 23.87 4.79 -6.88
CA ILE A 22 22.83 4.62 -5.88
C ILE A 22 23.20 3.33 -5.17
N ASP A 23 23.59 3.47 -3.92
CA ASP A 23 23.91 2.33 -3.08
C ASP A 23 22.69 1.40 -3.03
N LEU A 24 22.77 0.32 -3.82
CA LEU A 24 21.75 -0.73 -3.89
C LEU A 24 21.43 -1.27 -2.49
N LYS A 25 22.43 -1.27 -1.60
CA LYS A 25 22.27 -1.62 -0.19
C LYS A 25 21.35 -0.64 0.53
N TYR A 26 21.39 0.64 0.18
CA TYR A 26 20.50 1.67 0.74
C TYR A 26 19.05 1.51 0.27
N ILE A 27 18.83 1.22 -1.02
CA ILE A 27 17.50 0.90 -1.54
C ILE A 27 16.98 -0.38 -0.89
N ASN A 28 17.80 -1.44 -0.82
CA ASN A 28 17.44 -2.69 -0.17
C ASN A 28 17.14 -2.51 1.32
N ASN A 29 17.94 -1.75 2.06
CA ASN A 29 17.69 -1.47 3.48
C ASN A 29 16.45 -0.60 3.70
N ARG A 30 16.05 0.23 2.74
CA ARG A 30 14.80 1.02 2.81
C ARG A 30 13.58 0.24 2.38
N ILE A 31 13.74 -0.71 1.45
CA ILE A 31 12.66 -1.58 1.00
C ILE A 31 12.31 -2.60 2.08
N ASN A 32 13.27 -2.98 2.90
CA ASN A 32 13.08 -3.86 4.06
C ASN A 32 12.42 -3.11 5.24
N ASP A 33 11.22 -2.62 5.05
CA ASP A 33 10.36 -2.27 6.17
C ASP A 33 9.75 -3.55 6.75
N GLU A 34 10.61 -4.35 7.39
CA GLU A 34 10.33 -5.67 7.92
C GLU A 34 9.12 -5.66 8.84
N ILE A 35 8.98 -4.61 9.64
CA ILE A 35 7.92 -4.51 10.64
C ILE A 35 6.54 -4.44 10.00
N CYS A 36 6.37 -3.62 8.95
CA CYS A 36 5.09 -3.48 8.31
C CYS A 36 4.72 -4.72 7.49
N TYR A 37 5.69 -5.24 6.72
CA TYR A 37 5.44 -6.43 5.90
C TYR A 37 5.16 -7.64 6.78
N ASP A 38 5.93 -7.86 7.84
CA ASP A 38 5.72 -8.92 8.80
C ASP A 38 4.35 -8.82 9.48
N THR A 39 3.89 -7.60 9.79
CA THR A 39 2.55 -7.39 10.36
C THR A 39 1.47 -7.82 9.39
N ILE A 40 1.63 -7.55 8.10
CA ILE A 40 0.64 -7.88 7.07
C ILE A 40 0.74 -9.35 6.63
N ASP A 41 1.94 -9.90 6.51
CA ASP A 41 2.16 -11.29 6.10
C ASP A 41 1.84 -12.27 7.25
N LYS A 42 2.05 -11.83 8.49
CA LYS A 42 1.62 -12.52 9.72
C LYS A 42 0.16 -12.23 10.08
N LEU A 43 -0.60 -11.59 9.21
CA LEU A 43 -2.05 -11.65 9.35
C LEU A 43 -2.42 -13.13 9.36
N LYS A 44 -2.52 -13.66 10.60
CA LYS A 44 -2.84 -15.05 10.85
C LYS A 44 -4.10 -15.39 10.07
N ASP A 45 -4.20 -16.58 9.62
CA ASP A 45 -5.43 -17.10 9.00
C ASP A 45 -6.67 -16.75 9.81
N SER A 46 -6.53 -16.67 11.13
CA SER A 46 -7.58 -16.18 12.03
C SER A 46 -8.07 -14.76 11.73
N TYR A 47 -7.20 -13.82 11.37
CA TYR A 47 -7.62 -12.45 11.01
C TYR A 47 -8.35 -12.44 9.67
N LEU A 48 -7.78 -13.07 8.65
CA LEU A 48 -8.40 -13.20 7.33
C LEU A 48 -9.76 -13.87 7.42
N LEU A 49 -9.85 -14.91 8.23
CA LEU A 49 -11.08 -15.66 8.47
C LEU A 49 -12.14 -14.81 9.17
N ASN A 50 -11.77 -14.04 10.20
CA ASN A 50 -12.72 -13.17 10.92
C ASN A 50 -13.27 -12.08 9.99
N GLU A 51 -12.42 -11.39 9.25
CA GLU A 51 -12.86 -10.38 8.27
C GLU A 51 -13.75 -10.99 7.17
N TYR A 52 -13.44 -12.21 6.74
CA TYR A 52 -14.22 -12.91 5.72
C TYR A 52 -15.58 -13.34 6.25
N LYS A 53 -15.66 -13.80 7.50
CA LYS A 53 -16.93 -14.18 8.17
C LYS A 53 -17.90 -13.01 8.28
N GLU A 54 -17.43 -11.78 8.38
CA GLU A 54 -18.29 -10.59 8.42
C GLU A 54 -18.93 -10.24 7.06
N CYS A 55 -18.45 -10.82 5.97
CA CYS A 55 -19.04 -10.60 4.66
C CYS A 55 -20.45 -11.21 4.56
N LYS A 56 -21.46 -10.38 4.23
CA LYS A 56 -22.87 -10.81 4.14
C LYS A 56 -23.09 -12.02 3.22
N SER A 57 -22.35 -12.10 2.11
CA SER A 57 -22.40 -13.21 1.17
C SER A 57 -21.98 -14.55 1.79
N VAL A 58 -21.07 -14.50 2.76
CA VAL A 58 -20.50 -15.69 3.41
C VAL A 58 -21.39 -16.19 4.54
N GLN A 59 -22.13 -15.31 5.20
CA GLN A 59 -23.01 -15.66 6.32
C GLN A 59 -24.03 -16.75 5.97
N ASN A 60 -24.55 -16.74 4.74
CA ASN A 60 -25.49 -17.77 4.30
C ASN A 60 -24.81 -19.13 4.10
N GLU A 61 -23.58 -19.15 3.60
CA GLU A 61 -22.79 -20.37 3.45
C GLU A 61 -22.40 -20.96 4.81
N ILE A 62 -22.03 -20.12 5.76
CA ILE A 62 -21.78 -20.52 7.15
C ILE A 62 -23.01 -21.22 7.74
N LYS A 63 -24.20 -20.62 7.62
CA LYS A 63 -25.45 -21.20 8.13
C LYS A 63 -25.74 -22.57 7.52
N LYS A 64 -25.56 -22.72 6.20
CA LYS A 64 -25.75 -24.00 5.50
C LYS A 64 -24.78 -25.06 6.01
N LEU A 65 -23.50 -24.71 6.15
CA LEU A 65 -22.49 -25.64 6.63
C LEU A 65 -22.75 -26.08 8.08
N ILE A 66 -23.09 -25.13 8.96
CA ILE A 66 -23.48 -25.44 10.35
C ILE A 66 -24.66 -26.42 10.38
N PHE A 67 -25.70 -26.16 9.59
CA PHE A 67 -26.88 -27.05 9.51
C PHE A 67 -26.48 -28.48 9.09
N ILE A 68 -25.58 -28.62 8.10
CA ILE A 68 -25.07 -29.91 7.68
C ILE A 68 -24.31 -30.60 8.81
N LEU A 69 -23.40 -29.93 9.47
CA LEU A 69 -22.61 -30.46 10.59
C LEU A 69 -23.47 -30.89 11.77
N GLU A 70 -24.56 -30.15 12.04
CA GLU A 70 -25.55 -30.49 13.08
C GLU A 70 -26.34 -31.74 12.72
N LYS A 71 -26.77 -31.86 11.46
CA LYS A 71 -27.47 -33.06 10.96
C LYS A 71 -26.66 -34.34 11.20
N TYR A 72 -25.34 -34.26 11.07
CA TYR A 72 -24.44 -35.39 11.29
C TYR A 72 -23.96 -35.53 12.73
N LYS A 73 -24.51 -34.74 13.67
CA LYS A 73 -24.20 -34.81 15.10
C LYS A 73 -22.70 -34.63 15.41
N ILE A 74 -22.02 -33.82 14.62
CA ILE A 74 -20.59 -33.54 14.82
C ILE A 74 -20.41 -32.75 16.12
N GLU A 75 -19.40 -33.09 16.91
CA GLU A 75 -19.05 -32.40 18.15
C GLU A 75 -18.75 -30.91 17.91
N VAL A 76 -19.17 -30.02 18.84
CA VAL A 76 -19.08 -28.56 18.68
C VAL A 76 -17.67 -28.08 18.33
N LYS A 77 -16.65 -28.58 19.06
CA LYS A 77 -15.24 -28.22 18.81
C LYS A 77 -14.77 -28.65 17.42
N THR A 78 -15.17 -29.85 17.00
CA THR A 78 -14.85 -30.38 15.66
C THR A 78 -15.59 -29.61 14.56
N LYS A 79 -16.84 -29.16 14.81
CA LYS A 79 -17.59 -28.31 13.89
C LYS A 79 -16.86 -27.00 13.62
N GLU A 80 -16.34 -26.36 14.66
CA GLU A 80 -15.63 -25.08 14.54
C GLU A 80 -14.33 -25.22 13.74
N LEU A 81 -13.57 -26.28 13.97
CA LEU A 81 -12.36 -26.56 13.20
C LEU A 81 -12.70 -26.79 11.72
N ILE A 82 -13.65 -27.67 11.41
CA ILE A 82 -14.08 -27.95 10.04
C ILE A 82 -14.57 -26.67 9.34
N LEU A 83 -15.36 -25.83 10.04
CA LEU A 83 -15.86 -24.59 9.50
C LEU A 83 -14.73 -23.62 9.15
N ASN A 84 -13.75 -23.48 10.06
CA ASN A 84 -12.62 -22.57 9.88
C ASN A 84 -11.73 -23.01 8.71
N ASP A 85 -11.37 -24.28 8.63
CA ASP A 85 -10.55 -24.85 7.56
C ASP A 85 -11.26 -24.69 6.20
N TYR A 86 -12.54 -25.02 6.14
CA TYR A 86 -13.34 -24.89 4.93
C TYR A 86 -13.44 -23.43 4.46
N LEU A 87 -13.69 -22.49 5.37
CA LEU A 87 -13.78 -21.07 5.01
C LEU A 87 -12.44 -20.49 4.57
N LEU A 88 -11.33 -20.91 5.19
CA LEU A 88 -9.99 -20.45 4.79
C LEU A 88 -9.65 -20.86 3.35
N GLU A 89 -10.02 -22.05 2.94
CA GLU A 89 -9.83 -22.53 1.57
C GLU A 89 -10.72 -21.77 0.57
N LEU A 90 -11.91 -21.34 1.01
CA LEU A 90 -12.86 -20.65 0.15
C LEU A 90 -12.55 -19.17 -0.06
N ILE A 91 -11.70 -18.52 0.78
CA ILE A 91 -11.44 -17.09 0.64
C ILE A 91 -10.80 -16.80 -0.73
N PRO A 92 -11.48 -16.10 -1.64
CA PRO A 92 -10.91 -15.77 -2.94
C PRO A 92 -9.62 -14.97 -2.81
N ALA A 93 -8.65 -15.21 -3.68
CA ALA A 93 -7.37 -14.48 -3.68
C ALA A 93 -7.57 -12.96 -3.75
N GLY A 94 -8.55 -12.49 -4.53
CA GLY A 94 -8.92 -11.07 -4.58
C GLY A 94 -9.39 -10.52 -3.24
N THR A 95 -10.22 -11.29 -2.51
CA THR A 95 -10.71 -10.90 -1.17
C THR A 95 -9.56 -10.85 -0.17
N LYS A 96 -8.65 -11.83 -0.18
CA LYS A 96 -7.43 -11.80 0.64
C LYS A 96 -6.61 -10.53 0.36
N GLY A 97 -6.48 -10.16 -0.92
CA GLY A 97 -5.80 -8.92 -1.33
C GLY A 97 -6.46 -7.66 -0.79
N VAL A 98 -7.79 -7.57 -0.83
CA VAL A 98 -8.55 -6.43 -0.29
C VAL A 98 -8.38 -6.34 1.23
N ILE A 99 -8.54 -7.44 1.97
CA ILE A 99 -8.38 -7.47 3.44
C ILE A 99 -6.96 -7.02 3.83
N ARG A 100 -5.94 -7.52 3.15
CA ARG A 100 -4.53 -7.11 3.38
C ARG A 100 -4.31 -5.64 3.05
N GLY A 101 -4.88 -5.15 1.95
CA GLY A 101 -4.81 -3.74 1.56
C GLY A 101 -5.46 -2.82 2.60
N ASN A 102 -6.66 -3.17 3.09
CA ASN A 102 -7.35 -2.43 4.14
C ASN A 102 -6.54 -2.38 5.44
N LYS A 103 -5.90 -3.50 5.81
CA LYS A 103 -5.00 -3.53 6.98
C LYS A 103 -3.80 -2.61 6.79
N PHE A 104 -3.20 -2.59 5.60
CA PHE A 104 -2.11 -1.67 5.28
C PHE A 104 -2.56 -0.21 5.38
N ASN A 105 -3.70 0.14 4.81
CA ASN A 105 -4.28 1.47 4.91
C ASN A 105 -4.52 1.89 6.37
N SER A 106 -5.00 0.98 7.21
CA SER A 106 -5.16 1.21 8.66
C SER A 106 -3.82 1.53 9.33
N ILE A 107 -2.76 0.77 9.06
CA ILE A 107 -1.43 1.00 9.63
C ILE A 107 -0.89 2.38 9.21
N VAL A 108 -1.01 2.75 7.93
CA VAL A 108 -0.59 4.08 7.45
C VAL A 108 -1.39 5.19 8.13
N LYS A 109 -2.71 5.02 8.23
CA LYS A 109 -3.60 5.97 8.90
C LYS A 109 -3.23 6.18 10.36
N ASP A 110 -2.97 5.10 11.09
CA ASP A 110 -2.56 5.17 12.50
C ASP A 110 -1.18 5.84 12.63
N THR A 111 -0.25 5.54 11.74
CA THR A 111 1.06 6.20 11.68
C THR A 111 0.90 7.72 11.53
N ILE A 112 0.06 8.19 10.59
CA ILE A 112 -0.17 9.61 10.36
C ILE A 112 -0.85 10.27 11.55
N LYS A 113 -1.85 9.63 12.17
CA LYS A 113 -2.52 10.15 13.37
C LYS A 113 -1.56 10.30 14.53
N ASN A 114 -0.65 9.34 14.71
CA ASN A 114 0.34 9.36 15.79
C ASN A 114 1.42 10.43 15.65
N LEU A 115 1.50 11.11 14.49
CA LEU A 115 2.38 12.28 14.32
C LEU A 115 1.93 13.47 15.17
N ASN A 116 0.69 13.47 15.65
CA ASN A 116 0.11 14.52 16.48
C ASN A 116 0.36 15.93 15.90
N LEU A 117 0.13 16.08 14.59
CA LEU A 117 0.28 17.37 13.92
C LEU A 117 -0.72 18.38 14.48
N ASP A 118 -0.30 19.61 14.62
CA ASP A 118 -1.14 20.70 15.09
C ASP A 118 -2.35 20.93 14.16
N ASN A 119 -3.55 20.74 14.67
CA ASN A 119 -4.80 20.86 13.91
C ASN A 119 -5.11 22.32 13.52
N GLU A 120 -4.56 23.33 14.22
CA GLU A 120 -4.70 24.73 13.83
C GLU A 120 -3.89 25.01 12.54
N ARG A 121 -2.73 24.39 12.43
CA ARG A 121 -1.82 24.52 11.28
C ARG A 121 -2.19 23.58 10.13
N PHE A 122 -2.59 22.34 10.41
CA PHE A 122 -2.79 21.29 9.41
C PHE A 122 -4.22 20.80 9.32
N GLU A 123 -4.64 20.46 8.11
CA GLU A 123 -5.82 19.66 7.83
C GLU A 123 -5.38 18.28 7.38
N ILE A 124 -5.83 17.23 8.08
CA ILE A 124 -5.51 15.84 7.77
C ILE A 124 -6.78 15.14 7.32
N CYS A 125 -6.78 14.61 6.11
CA CYS A 125 -7.91 13.90 5.55
C CYS A 125 -7.53 12.51 5.07
N PHE A 126 -8.48 11.58 5.18
CA PHE A 126 -8.36 10.20 4.72
C PHE A 126 -9.51 9.90 3.77
N GLU A 127 -9.20 9.25 2.63
CA GLU A 127 -10.18 8.80 1.64
C GLU A 127 -11.16 9.90 1.20
N LYS A 128 -10.65 11.12 1.05
CA LYS A 128 -11.41 12.29 0.59
C LYS A 128 -10.80 12.88 -0.66
N GLN A 129 -11.66 13.43 -1.53
CA GLN A 129 -11.21 14.19 -2.67
C GLN A 129 -10.35 15.38 -2.21
N CYS A 130 -9.21 15.54 -2.86
CA CYS A 130 -8.33 16.69 -2.67
C CYS A 130 -8.37 17.53 -3.95
N GLU A 131 -8.77 18.80 -3.86
CA GLU A 131 -8.83 19.70 -5.03
C GLU A 131 -7.43 19.95 -5.63
N LEU A 132 -6.39 19.86 -4.80
CA LEU A 132 -5.00 19.97 -5.21
C LEU A 132 -4.43 18.62 -5.68
N SER A 133 -5.27 17.58 -5.76
CA SER A 133 -4.85 16.27 -6.23
C SER A 133 -4.49 16.34 -7.70
N ILE A 134 -3.34 15.86 -8.01
CA ILE A 134 -2.76 15.77 -9.34
C ILE A 134 -3.16 14.47 -10.02
N THR A 135 -3.87 13.62 -9.31
CA THR A 135 -4.43 12.37 -9.82
C THR A 135 -5.96 12.49 -9.88
N SER A 136 -6.58 11.86 -10.87
CA SER A 136 -8.04 11.74 -10.93
C SER A 136 -8.62 10.79 -9.88
N GLU A 137 -7.78 10.19 -9.05
CA GLU A 137 -8.16 9.23 -8.01
C GLU A 137 -8.25 9.92 -6.66
N ILE A 138 -9.17 9.47 -5.84
CA ILE A 138 -9.26 9.90 -4.44
C ILE A 138 -8.00 9.39 -3.71
N PRO A 139 -7.21 10.29 -3.09
CA PRO A 139 -6.05 9.85 -2.34
C PRO A 139 -6.44 9.06 -1.09
N ASP A 140 -5.58 8.11 -0.69
CA ASP A 140 -5.78 7.39 0.56
C ASP A 140 -5.68 8.33 1.77
N TRP A 141 -4.87 9.39 1.64
CA TRP A 141 -4.75 10.47 2.61
C TRP A 141 -4.11 11.71 2.02
N TYR A 142 -4.35 12.86 2.66
CA TYR A 142 -3.58 14.07 2.41
C TYR A 142 -3.42 14.89 3.69
N ILE A 143 -2.36 15.72 3.71
CA ILE A 143 -2.09 16.69 4.75
C ILE A 143 -1.91 18.04 4.07
N LEU A 144 -2.76 19.01 4.41
CA LEU A 144 -2.74 20.39 3.91
C LEU A 144 -2.29 21.33 5.01
N GLU A 145 -1.25 22.12 4.75
CA GLU A 145 -0.88 23.24 5.61
C GLU A 145 -1.74 24.47 5.26
N LYS A 146 -2.60 24.88 6.18
CA LYS A 146 -3.64 25.89 5.96
C LYS A 146 -3.08 27.26 5.59
N SER A 147 -1.94 27.65 6.17
CA SER A 147 -1.34 28.98 5.97
C SER A 147 -0.64 29.15 4.63
N THR A 148 0.00 28.10 4.12
CA THR A 148 0.79 28.16 2.88
C THR A 148 0.09 27.53 1.68
N GLY A 149 -0.94 26.70 1.91
CA GLY A 149 -1.57 25.89 0.92
C GLY A 149 -0.70 24.74 0.41
N LYS A 150 0.42 24.43 1.08
CA LYS A 150 1.23 23.25 0.75
C LYS A 150 0.50 21.98 1.11
N VAL A 151 0.54 20.98 0.23
CA VAL A 151 -0.12 19.69 0.45
C VAL A 151 0.80 18.51 0.16
N ILE A 152 0.76 17.51 1.03
CA ILE A 152 1.27 16.17 0.75
C ILE A 152 0.08 15.27 0.48
N ILE A 153 0.13 14.52 -0.63
CA ILE A 153 -0.89 13.57 -1.06
C ILE A 153 -0.28 12.17 -1.01
N GLY A 154 -0.92 11.26 -0.33
CA GLY A 154 -0.47 9.89 -0.16
C GLY A 154 -1.35 8.88 -0.89
N MET A 155 -0.70 7.98 -1.64
CA MET A 155 -1.28 6.81 -2.28
C MET A 155 -0.61 5.57 -1.71
N ASN A 156 -1.37 4.67 -1.12
CA ASN A 156 -0.84 3.46 -0.48
C ASN A 156 -0.83 2.29 -1.47
N GLN A 157 0.29 1.59 -1.56
CA GLN A 157 0.43 0.45 -2.46
C GLN A 157 1.06 -0.74 -1.74
N LEU A 158 0.25 -1.75 -1.48
CA LEU A 158 0.71 -3.03 -0.98
C LEU A 158 1.06 -3.94 -2.16
N ASP A 159 2.19 -4.65 -2.08
CA ASP A 159 2.60 -5.70 -3.02
C ASP A 159 2.65 -5.25 -4.50
N LEU A 160 3.40 -4.21 -4.83
CA LEU A 160 3.55 -3.69 -6.21
C LEU A 160 4.08 -4.69 -7.26
N TRP A 161 4.47 -5.88 -6.84
CA TRP A 161 5.01 -6.94 -7.69
C TRP A 161 3.97 -7.91 -8.27
N GLY A 162 2.74 -7.87 -7.78
CA GLY A 162 1.77 -8.96 -7.95
C GLY A 162 1.00 -8.99 -9.26
N GLY A 163 1.38 -8.25 -10.30
CA GLY A 163 0.71 -8.33 -11.58
C GLY A 163 0.44 -7.00 -12.28
N GLY A 164 -0.14 -7.06 -13.47
CA GLY A 164 -0.24 -5.94 -14.39
C GLY A 164 -0.89 -4.67 -13.84
N GLN A 165 -2.01 -4.78 -13.12
CA GLN A 165 -2.70 -3.60 -12.59
C GLN A 165 -1.91 -2.92 -11.45
N GLN A 166 -1.27 -3.69 -10.58
CA GLN A 166 -0.49 -3.15 -9.47
C GLN A 166 0.77 -2.45 -9.97
N ILE A 167 1.44 -3.03 -10.99
CA ILE A 167 2.57 -2.39 -11.66
C ILE A 167 2.13 -1.09 -12.34
N ASN A 168 0.95 -1.06 -12.96
CA ASN A 168 0.41 0.14 -13.60
C ASN A 168 0.12 1.24 -12.58
N ARG A 169 -0.44 0.92 -11.42
CA ARG A 169 -0.64 1.87 -10.31
C ARG A 169 0.69 2.38 -9.78
N GLY A 170 1.65 1.47 -9.53
CA GLY A 170 3.00 1.85 -9.11
C GLY A 170 3.67 2.78 -10.12
N SER A 171 3.56 2.50 -11.40
CA SER A 171 4.08 3.38 -12.46
C SER A 171 3.43 4.75 -12.41
N LYS A 172 2.11 4.82 -12.19
CA LYS A 172 1.36 6.07 -12.13
C LYS A 172 1.82 6.98 -10.98
N TYR A 173 2.12 6.40 -9.82
CA TYR A 173 2.46 7.18 -8.63
C TYR A 173 3.97 7.38 -8.45
N LEU A 174 4.80 6.42 -8.84
CA LEU A 174 6.25 6.48 -8.65
C LEU A 174 6.97 7.23 -9.77
N ILE A 175 6.51 7.07 -11.04
CA ILE A 175 7.18 7.70 -12.19
C ILE A 175 6.75 9.16 -12.36
N ASN A 176 5.56 9.51 -11.93
CA ASN A 176 4.97 10.81 -12.24
C ASN A 176 5.48 11.93 -11.31
N ASN A 177 6.70 12.39 -11.55
CA ASN A 177 7.29 13.53 -10.82
C ASN A 177 6.72 14.90 -11.23
N LYS A 178 5.95 14.98 -12.34
CA LYS A 178 5.29 16.24 -12.75
C LYS A 178 4.32 16.78 -11.71
N ASN A 179 3.98 15.95 -10.76
CA ASN A 179 3.04 16.21 -9.69
C ASN A 179 3.71 16.79 -8.44
N ASN A 180 5.04 16.78 -8.38
CA ASN A 180 5.77 17.42 -7.31
C ASN A 180 6.07 18.86 -7.72
N THR A 181 5.30 19.78 -7.16
CA THR A 181 5.51 21.22 -7.26
C THR A 181 6.02 21.75 -5.92
N GLU A 182 6.32 23.04 -5.82
CA GLU A 182 6.64 23.67 -4.53
C GLU A 182 5.49 23.55 -3.52
N LYS A 183 4.23 23.49 -4.01
CA LYS A 183 3.03 23.44 -3.16
C LYS A 183 2.41 22.06 -3.04
N SER A 184 2.75 21.12 -3.91
CA SER A 184 2.12 19.79 -3.91
C SER A 184 3.16 18.69 -4.05
N LYS A 185 3.11 17.72 -3.16
CA LYS A 185 3.99 16.55 -3.14
C LYS A 185 3.17 15.26 -3.13
N LEU A 186 3.40 14.40 -4.11
CA LEU A 186 2.85 13.05 -4.16
C LEU A 186 3.80 12.08 -3.48
N LEU A 187 3.27 11.25 -2.58
CA LEU A 187 3.96 10.12 -1.97
C LEU A 187 3.24 8.82 -2.32
N CYS A 188 3.96 7.86 -2.83
CA CYS A 188 3.51 6.47 -2.93
C CYS A 188 4.07 5.71 -1.73
N VAL A 189 3.20 5.41 -0.75
CA VAL A 189 3.59 4.62 0.42
C VAL A 189 3.52 3.16 0.04
N VAL A 190 4.66 2.47 0.13
CA VAL A 190 4.77 1.08 -0.31
C VAL A 190 5.11 0.13 0.83
N CYS A 191 4.61 -1.08 0.73
CA CYS A 191 4.99 -2.20 1.57
C CYS A 191 5.10 -3.45 0.69
N ASN A 192 6.29 -4.03 0.64
CA ASN A 192 6.58 -5.17 -0.23
C ASN A 192 7.34 -6.27 0.50
N LYS A 193 7.21 -7.50 0.01
CA LYS A 193 7.97 -8.66 0.52
C LYS A 193 9.47 -8.51 0.27
N ILE A 194 10.27 -8.76 1.31
CA ILE A 194 11.72 -8.57 1.34
C ILE A 194 12.44 -9.33 0.21
N ASN A 195 12.06 -10.59 0.02
CA ASN A 195 12.75 -11.49 -0.92
C ASN A 195 12.43 -11.22 -2.40
N PHE A 196 11.68 -10.15 -2.67
CA PHE A 196 11.15 -9.86 -3.99
C PHE A 196 12.04 -8.95 -4.83
N ILE A 197 13.14 -8.46 -4.26
CA ILE A 197 13.94 -7.41 -4.89
C ILE A 197 15.12 -8.04 -5.60
N SER A 198 14.91 -8.34 -6.86
CA SER A 198 16.02 -8.54 -7.78
C SER A 198 16.07 -7.37 -8.76
N ASN A 199 17.27 -6.94 -9.14
CA ASN A 199 17.48 -5.91 -10.17
C ASN A 199 16.86 -6.25 -11.54
N LYS A 200 16.40 -7.49 -11.73
CA LYS A 200 15.67 -7.96 -12.91
C LYS A 200 14.16 -7.72 -12.82
N ASN A 201 13.64 -7.37 -11.65
CA ASN A 201 12.21 -7.19 -11.45
C ASN A 201 11.76 -5.79 -11.89
N LYS A 202 10.64 -5.73 -12.63
CA LYS A 202 10.03 -4.45 -13.04
C LYS A 202 9.66 -3.55 -11.86
N ALA A 203 9.21 -4.14 -10.74
CA ALA A 203 8.89 -3.40 -9.53
C ALA A 203 10.13 -2.73 -8.92
N TYR A 204 11.28 -3.39 -8.95
CA TYR A 204 12.53 -2.81 -8.47
C TYR A 204 12.87 -1.51 -9.23
N LYS A 205 12.77 -1.53 -10.56
CA LYS A 205 13.01 -0.33 -11.37
C LYS A 205 12.04 0.80 -11.07
N LEU A 206 10.79 0.47 -10.75
CA LEU A 206 9.81 1.47 -10.31
C LEU A 206 10.20 2.10 -8.96
N PHE A 207 10.72 1.31 -8.04
CA PHE A 207 11.21 1.82 -6.76
C PHE A 207 12.44 2.72 -6.92
N GLU A 208 13.38 2.36 -7.79
CA GLU A 208 14.53 3.22 -8.13
C GLU A 208 14.05 4.58 -8.65
N ILE A 209 13.12 4.57 -9.61
CA ILE A 209 12.56 5.79 -10.19
C ILE A 209 11.82 6.61 -9.13
N GLY A 210 10.98 5.96 -8.33
CA GLY A 210 10.26 6.61 -7.26
C GLY A 210 11.17 7.22 -6.18
N TYR A 211 12.28 6.57 -5.89
CA TYR A 211 13.32 7.09 -4.99
C TYR A 211 13.94 8.37 -5.56
N LEU A 212 14.36 8.34 -6.83
CA LEU A 212 14.95 9.48 -7.51
C LEU A 212 13.98 10.66 -7.65
N ASN A 213 12.71 10.36 -7.91
CA ASN A 213 11.65 11.36 -8.00
C ASN A 213 11.17 11.86 -6.63
N ASN A 214 11.68 11.32 -5.52
CA ASN A 214 11.19 11.58 -4.17
C ASN A 214 9.69 11.31 -3.98
N THR A 215 9.14 10.36 -4.76
CA THR A 215 7.74 9.90 -4.64
C THR A 215 7.62 8.60 -3.86
N LEU A 216 8.71 7.84 -3.72
CA LEU A 216 8.74 6.60 -2.95
C LEU A 216 8.79 6.89 -1.45
N CYS A 217 7.89 6.29 -0.70
CA CYS A 217 7.82 6.41 0.74
C CYS A 217 7.62 5.04 1.39
N TYR A 218 8.26 4.82 2.54
CA TYR A 218 7.98 3.68 3.43
C TYR A 218 7.38 4.19 4.72
N ILE A 219 6.62 3.36 5.44
CA ILE A 219 5.94 3.78 6.66
C ILE A 219 6.90 4.44 7.64
N LYS A 220 8.07 3.86 7.89
CA LYS A 220 9.10 4.42 8.78
C LYS A 220 9.64 5.79 8.36
N ASN A 221 9.42 6.20 7.11
CA ASN A 221 9.93 7.45 6.56
C ASN A 221 8.86 8.55 6.51
N ILE A 222 7.59 8.21 6.74
CA ILE A 222 6.46 9.16 6.63
C ILE A 222 6.72 10.39 7.49
N GLU A 223 7.04 10.21 8.76
CA GLU A 223 7.29 11.31 9.71
C GLU A 223 8.42 12.22 9.23
N THR A 224 9.56 11.64 8.87
CA THR A 224 10.73 12.40 8.41
C THR A 224 10.42 13.21 7.16
N ILE A 225 9.68 12.62 6.21
CA ILE A 225 9.33 13.29 4.96
C ILE A 225 8.34 14.42 5.22
N ILE A 226 7.34 14.21 6.05
CA ILE A 226 6.33 15.22 6.40
C ILE A 226 7.01 16.41 7.11
N LYS A 227 7.80 16.14 8.15
CA LYS A 227 8.53 17.19 8.88
C LYS A 227 9.44 18.00 7.96
N LYS A 228 10.18 17.35 7.08
CA LYS A 228 11.08 18.03 6.13
C LYS A 228 10.33 18.87 5.09
N TYR A 229 9.13 18.48 4.70
CA TYR A 229 8.39 19.22 3.67
C TYR A 229 7.72 20.48 4.20
N TYR A 230 7.30 20.47 5.46
CA TYR A 230 6.61 21.59 6.11
C TYR A 230 7.54 22.46 7.00
N SER A 231 8.82 22.10 7.10
CA SER A 231 9.84 22.99 7.68
C SER A 231 10.23 24.11 6.69
#